data_4157f27e57f07663c08d854eb538f924
#
_entry.id   4157f27e57f07663c08d854eb538f924
#
_cell.length_a   1.000
_cell.length_b   1.000
_cell.length_c   1.000
_cell.angle_alpha   90.00
_cell.angle_beta   90.00
_cell.angle_gamma   90.00
#
_symmetry.space_group_name_H-M   'P 1'
#
loop_
_entity.id
_entity.type
_entity.pdbx_description
1 polymer ?
#
loop_
_entity_poly.entity_id
_entity_poly.type
_entity_poly.pdbx_seq_one_letter_code
_entity_poly.pdbx_strand_id
1 'polypeptide(L)'
;MAEAPAFGFRELTASTGDRALLGRFYTDLYAPEFPDPDERESLANMECYLALKGAGWYGQNNYHIGLMVEGDAPVAGVILDYLAEPNAGVLEFVVVATSHRRGGVGTRVMEWAEKTLAADAERGRGAPLDWIIAEINDPFRPATVPDSVDTFARLAVWGIWGFAKLDFPYIQPALSSDQKPVGHLLLAAKTLRPDFRGAVPAHLVESVVHEYLRWAMRIEHPEGRHEFQMMQRYLRARSTVETIPLARYVGRDPARPLDVHEILNAKDPDLSATLGVYERAFPVGPTALESAALRQALVRRHQASEKYAYHLWALRATPGGLVEGMTSFFTFPTAGFGGYLTLGGSLRGTRRLRLLIARIEERMLRDDLDARGWYAECRRDSPEAIVLGRVGFFEVALTYRQPRLEQTASAGAAEGPELVLLYKEFGRRYEAPRLSRDALLDSLGWVFRIVYGGAPDPAERFGELRRQAATWPDATVPWRVGPDALR
;
A
#
# COMPACT_ATOMS: atom_id res chain seq x y z
N MET A 1 -41.19 18.85 -8.81
CA MET A 1 -39.81 18.89 -8.32
C MET A 1 -39.87 18.42 -6.88
N ALA A 2 -39.32 17.25 -6.55
CA ALA A 2 -39.23 16.84 -5.15
C ALA A 2 -38.23 17.79 -4.47
N GLU A 3 -38.60 18.36 -3.33
CA GLU A 3 -37.68 19.11 -2.48
C GLU A 3 -36.45 18.25 -2.18
N ALA A 4 -35.27 18.82 -2.37
CA ALA A 4 -34.03 18.10 -2.01
C ALA A 4 -34.11 17.78 -0.51
N PRO A 5 -33.78 16.56 -0.10
CA PRO A 5 -33.87 16.15 1.30
C PRO A 5 -33.04 17.10 2.16
N ALA A 6 -33.65 17.61 3.22
CA ALA A 6 -33.02 18.53 4.15
C ALA A 6 -32.05 17.70 5.04
N PHE A 7 -30.74 17.74 4.74
CA PHE A 7 -29.73 17.16 5.61
C PHE A 7 -29.46 18.02 6.84
N GLY A 8 -29.65 17.44 8.03
CA GLY A 8 -29.22 18.03 9.29
C GLY A 8 -27.81 17.59 9.65
N PHE A 9 -27.01 18.48 10.26
CA PHE A 9 -25.75 18.12 10.89
C PHE A 9 -25.92 18.12 12.40
N ARG A 10 -25.48 17.06 13.09
CA ARG A 10 -25.62 16.92 14.54
C ARG A 10 -24.29 16.47 15.16
N GLU A 11 -23.76 17.29 16.04
CA GLU A 11 -22.67 16.88 16.94
C GLU A 11 -23.25 16.12 18.12
N LEU A 12 -22.69 14.93 18.39
CA LEU A 12 -23.16 14.05 19.45
C LEU A 12 -22.60 14.46 20.81
N THR A 13 -23.42 14.23 21.84
CA THR A 13 -23.09 14.37 23.25
C THR A 13 -23.34 13.05 24.01
N ALA A 14 -23.05 13.03 25.30
CA ALA A 14 -23.36 11.88 26.16
C ALA A 14 -24.87 11.74 26.51
N SER A 15 -25.77 12.52 25.89
CA SER A 15 -27.21 12.46 26.14
C SER A 15 -27.82 11.13 25.68
N THR A 16 -28.92 10.70 26.30
CA THR A 16 -29.62 9.45 25.94
C THR A 16 -30.06 9.42 24.47
N GLY A 17 -30.55 10.56 23.94
CA GLY A 17 -30.97 10.66 22.54
C GLY A 17 -29.82 10.52 21.56
N ASP A 18 -28.65 11.08 21.90
CA ASP A 18 -27.44 10.97 21.08
C ASP A 18 -26.84 9.56 21.13
N ARG A 19 -26.93 8.87 22.27
CA ARG A 19 -26.49 7.46 22.37
C ARG A 19 -27.32 6.55 21.44
N ALA A 20 -28.62 6.75 21.36
CA ALA A 20 -29.47 5.98 20.47
C ALA A 20 -29.11 6.25 18.99
N LEU A 21 -28.79 7.49 18.62
CA LEU A 21 -28.33 7.86 17.29
C LEU A 21 -26.93 7.30 17.00
N LEU A 22 -26.01 7.35 17.95
CA LEU A 22 -24.69 6.74 17.86
C LEU A 22 -24.78 5.23 17.65
N GLY A 23 -25.66 4.54 18.38
CA GLY A 23 -25.88 3.10 18.20
C GLY A 23 -26.32 2.76 16.78
N ARG A 24 -27.25 3.51 16.19
CA ARG A 24 -27.65 3.34 14.78
C ARG A 24 -26.50 3.64 13.82
N PHE A 25 -25.80 4.75 14.01
CA PHE A 25 -24.63 5.06 13.20
C PHE A 25 -23.59 3.94 13.22
N TYR A 26 -23.31 3.41 14.40
CA TYR A 26 -22.35 2.30 14.58
C TYR A 26 -22.77 1.06 13.82
N THR A 27 -24.04 0.62 14.01
CA THR A 27 -24.52 -0.65 13.46
C THR A 27 -24.78 -0.57 11.96
N ASP A 28 -25.38 0.54 11.50
CA ASP A 28 -25.92 0.61 10.14
C ASP A 28 -24.89 1.18 9.14
N LEU A 29 -23.89 1.92 9.61
CA LEU A 29 -22.95 2.63 8.74
C LEU A 29 -21.48 2.38 9.08
N TYR A 30 -21.07 2.56 10.35
CA TYR A 30 -19.66 2.51 10.74
C TYR A 30 -19.08 1.08 10.67
N ALA A 31 -19.66 0.14 11.39
CA ALA A 31 -19.14 -1.23 11.46
C ALA A 31 -19.12 -1.98 10.11
N PRO A 32 -20.10 -1.79 9.21
CA PRO A 32 -20.03 -2.36 7.85
C PRO A 32 -18.92 -1.76 6.97
N GLU A 33 -18.58 -0.48 7.16
CA GLU A 33 -17.55 0.21 6.35
C GLU A 33 -16.13 -0.01 6.87
N PHE A 34 -15.96 -0.38 8.15
CA PHE A 34 -14.69 -0.73 8.78
C PHE A 34 -14.74 -2.17 9.28
N PRO A 35 -14.63 -3.17 8.39
CA PRO A 35 -14.83 -4.59 8.73
C PRO A 35 -13.66 -5.17 9.54
N ASP A 36 -12.44 -4.60 9.46
CA ASP A 36 -11.28 -5.08 10.20
C ASP A 36 -11.41 -4.72 11.69
N PRO A 37 -11.46 -5.71 12.62
CA PRO A 37 -11.53 -5.44 14.05
C PRO A 37 -10.25 -4.79 14.60
N ASP A 38 -9.09 -4.96 13.94
CA ASP A 38 -7.83 -4.36 14.36
C ASP A 38 -7.78 -2.83 14.08
N GLU A 39 -8.62 -2.33 13.15
CA GLU A 39 -8.74 -0.91 12.78
C GLU A 39 -9.96 -0.22 13.42
N ARG A 40 -10.88 -0.96 14.00
CA ARG A 40 -12.19 -0.45 14.41
C ARG A 40 -12.26 -0.13 15.89
N GLU A 41 -12.80 1.07 16.21
CA GLU A 41 -13.15 1.43 17.59
C GLU A 41 -14.49 0.78 18.00
N SER A 42 -14.63 0.47 19.28
CA SER A 42 -15.86 -0.09 19.83
C SER A 42 -16.91 0.97 20.16
N LEU A 43 -18.20 0.59 20.06
CA LEU A 43 -19.31 1.49 20.45
C LEU A 43 -19.17 1.93 21.93
N ALA A 44 -18.76 1.02 22.81
CA ALA A 44 -18.59 1.31 24.24
C ALA A 44 -17.50 2.36 24.48
N ASN A 45 -16.40 2.31 23.73
CA ASN A 45 -15.35 3.30 23.82
C ASN A 45 -15.82 4.67 23.30
N MET A 46 -16.54 4.72 22.16
CA MET A 46 -17.12 5.96 21.65
C MET A 46 -18.06 6.63 22.66
N GLU A 47 -18.91 5.85 23.34
CA GLU A 47 -19.78 6.35 24.41
C GLU A 47 -18.98 6.86 25.62
N CYS A 48 -17.93 6.13 25.99
CA CYS A 48 -17.02 6.55 27.07
C CYS A 48 -16.32 7.86 26.73
N TYR A 49 -15.83 8.04 25.51
CA TYR A 49 -15.14 9.26 25.08
C TYR A 49 -16.08 10.48 25.06
N LEU A 50 -17.33 10.32 24.65
CA LEU A 50 -18.33 11.38 24.78
C LEU A 50 -18.62 11.75 26.24
N ALA A 51 -18.67 10.76 27.13
CA ALA A 51 -18.84 11.02 28.57
C ALA A 51 -17.63 11.74 29.16
N LEU A 52 -16.41 11.35 28.82
CA LEU A 52 -15.16 12.03 29.22
C LEU A 52 -15.12 13.47 28.72
N LYS A 53 -15.56 13.74 27.47
CA LYS A 53 -15.72 15.10 26.95
C LYS A 53 -16.68 15.91 27.80
N GLY A 54 -17.86 15.36 28.09
CA GLY A 54 -18.85 16.01 28.96
C GLY A 54 -18.34 16.33 30.36
N ALA A 55 -17.40 15.53 30.88
CA ALA A 55 -16.74 15.74 32.16
C ALA A 55 -15.53 16.69 32.10
N GLY A 56 -15.18 17.23 30.93
CA GLY A 56 -14.02 18.13 30.77
C GLY A 56 -12.66 17.46 30.85
N TRP A 57 -12.59 16.13 30.71
CA TRP A 57 -11.36 15.34 30.85
C TRP A 57 -10.29 15.71 29.82
N TYR A 58 -10.68 16.16 28.62
CA TYR A 58 -9.75 16.45 27.53
C TYR A 58 -8.89 17.71 27.74
N GLY A 59 -9.30 18.62 28.66
CA GLY A 59 -8.56 19.86 28.91
C GLY A 59 -8.52 20.77 27.69
N GLN A 60 -7.33 21.00 27.13
CA GLN A 60 -7.14 21.78 25.90
C GLN A 60 -7.37 20.95 24.62
N ASN A 61 -7.25 19.63 24.69
CA ASN A 61 -7.63 18.74 23.62
C ASN A 61 -9.16 18.63 23.49
N ASN A 62 -9.65 17.99 22.45
CA ASN A 62 -11.09 17.77 22.30
C ASN A 62 -11.39 16.53 21.44
N TYR A 63 -12.59 15.98 21.59
CA TYR A 63 -13.10 14.82 20.84
C TYR A 63 -14.48 15.11 20.28
N HIS A 64 -14.77 14.74 19.04
CA HIS A 64 -16.06 14.98 18.42
C HIS A 64 -16.55 13.79 17.60
N ILE A 65 -17.86 13.55 17.66
CA ILE A 65 -18.57 12.71 16.70
C ILE A 65 -19.62 13.60 16.04
N GLY A 66 -19.46 13.85 14.75
CA GLY A 66 -20.40 14.62 13.94
C GLY A 66 -21.12 13.72 12.95
N LEU A 67 -22.46 13.76 12.95
CA LEU A 67 -23.29 12.97 12.05
C LEU A 67 -24.11 13.86 11.12
N MET A 68 -24.16 13.51 9.84
CA MET A 68 -25.15 14.04 8.91
C MET A 68 -26.34 13.08 8.87
N VAL A 69 -27.54 13.60 9.08
CA VAL A 69 -28.78 12.83 9.14
C VAL A 69 -29.76 13.28 8.06
N GLU A 70 -30.49 12.32 7.51
CA GLU A 70 -31.66 12.54 6.67
C GLU A 70 -32.89 12.07 7.47
N GLY A 71 -33.68 13.02 7.94
CA GLY A 71 -34.65 12.74 9.01
C GLY A 71 -33.90 12.25 10.27
N ASP A 72 -34.21 11.02 10.71
CA ASP A 72 -33.56 10.39 11.87
C ASP A 72 -32.47 9.38 11.48
N ALA A 73 -32.22 9.13 10.19
CA ALA A 73 -31.24 8.16 9.72
C ALA A 73 -29.86 8.78 9.53
N PRO A 74 -28.78 8.25 10.12
CA PRO A 74 -27.43 8.70 9.83
C PRO A 74 -27.03 8.28 8.41
N VAL A 75 -26.63 9.25 7.59
CA VAL A 75 -26.20 9.03 6.20
C VAL A 75 -24.70 9.28 6.00
N ALA A 76 -24.07 10.00 6.92
CA ALA A 76 -22.62 10.17 6.99
C ALA A 76 -22.19 10.50 8.42
N GLY A 77 -20.90 10.29 8.70
CA GLY A 77 -20.32 10.65 9.97
C GLY A 77 -18.84 10.86 9.92
N VAL A 78 -18.33 11.56 10.93
CA VAL A 78 -16.92 11.79 11.16
C VAL A 78 -16.63 11.72 12.66
N ILE A 79 -15.51 11.07 12.99
CA ILE A 79 -14.93 11.06 14.34
C ILE A 79 -13.60 11.77 14.26
N LEU A 80 -13.36 12.70 15.16
CA LEU A 80 -12.17 13.55 15.12
C LEU A 80 -11.70 13.97 16.52
N ASP A 81 -10.40 14.17 16.65
CA ASP A 81 -9.75 14.75 17.81
C ASP A 81 -9.05 16.07 17.45
N TYR A 82 -8.97 16.95 18.41
CA TYR A 82 -8.07 18.08 18.40
C TYR A 82 -6.96 17.85 19.44
N LEU A 83 -5.72 17.97 19.01
CA LEU A 83 -4.51 17.83 19.84
C LEU A 83 -3.84 19.19 19.99
N ALA A 84 -3.92 19.77 21.18
CA ALA A 84 -3.50 21.15 21.43
C ALA A 84 -1.98 21.34 21.27
N GLU A 85 -1.14 20.42 21.78
CA GLU A 85 0.32 20.59 21.71
C GLU A 85 0.87 20.62 20.30
N PRO A 86 0.61 19.63 19.41
CA PRO A 86 1.03 19.74 18.03
C PRO A 86 0.15 20.68 17.19
N ASN A 87 -0.87 21.33 17.79
CA ASN A 87 -1.89 22.13 17.12
C ASN A 87 -2.45 21.45 15.87
N ALA A 88 -2.87 20.21 16.04
CA ALA A 88 -3.28 19.34 14.96
C ALA A 88 -4.70 18.81 15.16
N GLY A 89 -5.47 18.73 14.08
CA GLY A 89 -6.66 17.91 14.00
C GLY A 89 -6.32 16.48 13.60
N VAL A 90 -7.09 15.52 14.08
CA VAL A 90 -7.03 14.12 13.67
C VAL A 90 -8.40 13.73 13.13
N LEU A 91 -8.45 13.15 11.96
CA LEU A 91 -9.64 12.48 11.43
C LEU A 91 -9.45 10.97 11.64
N GLU A 92 -10.09 10.44 12.68
CA GLU A 92 -10.02 9.02 12.97
C GLU A 92 -10.84 8.22 11.96
N PHE A 93 -12.09 8.63 11.74
CA PHE A 93 -13.01 7.96 10.83
C PHE A 93 -13.84 8.96 10.04
N VAL A 94 -13.99 8.70 8.74
CA VAL A 94 -14.92 9.43 7.87
C VAL A 94 -15.70 8.41 7.05
N VAL A 95 -17.01 8.44 7.13
CA VAL A 95 -17.87 7.50 6.41
C VAL A 95 -19.06 8.21 5.77
N VAL A 96 -19.42 7.77 4.56
CA VAL A 96 -20.60 8.22 3.82
C VAL A 96 -21.34 6.98 3.30
N ALA A 97 -22.62 6.87 3.59
CA ALA A 97 -23.47 5.80 3.09
C ALA A 97 -23.36 5.69 1.56
N THR A 98 -23.27 4.47 1.04
CA THR A 98 -23.06 4.20 -0.39
C THR A 98 -24.10 4.91 -1.27
N SER A 99 -25.36 4.98 -0.84
CA SER A 99 -26.47 5.68 -1.51
C SER A 99 -26.28 7.20 -1.59
N HIS A 100 -25.45 7.79 -0.74
CA HIS A 100 -25.23 9.24 -0.62
C HIS A 100 -23.84 9.68 -1.13
N ARG A 101 -23.05 8.74 -1.66
CA ARG A 101 -21.75 9.06 -2.28
C ARG A 101 -21.95 9.80 -3.60
N ARG A 102 -20.97 10.61 -3.97
CA ARG A 102 -20.95 11.45 -5.19
C ARG A 102 -21.95 12.64 -5.18
N GLY A 103 -22.74 12.82 -4.11
CA GLY A 103 -23.66 13.93 -3.92
C GLY A 103 -23.12 15.12 -3.12
N GLY A 104 -21.80 15.21 -2.90
CA GLY A 104 -21.18 16.29 -2.13
C GLY A 104 -21.29 16.12 -0.60
N VAL A 105 -21.91 15.05 -0.10
CA VAL A 105 -22.08 14.78 1.34
C VAL A 105 -20.72 14.71 2.04
N GLY A 106 -19.74 13.97 1.49
CA GLY A 106 -18.40 13.88 2.08
C GLY A 106 -17.69 15.23 2.18
N THR A 107 -17.86 16.13 1.20
CA THR A 107 -17.30 17.50 1.25
C THR A 107 -17.91 18.30 2.39
N ARG A 108 -19.24 18.22 2.59
CA ARG A 108 -19.92 18.90 3.70
C ARG A 108 -19.48 18.37 5.06
N VAL A 109 -19.22 17.07 5.18
CA VAL A 109 -18.67 16.46 6.39
C VAL A 109 -17.27 17.01 6.67
N MET A 110 -16.42 17.10 5.65
CA MET A 110 -15.07 17.66 5.78
C MET A 110 -15.07 19.15 6.15
N GLU A 111 -15.96 19.94 5.54
CA GLU A 111 -16.13 21.36 5.87
C GLU A 111 -16.52 21.56 7.35
N TRP A 112 -17.41 20.71 7.86
CA TRP A 112 -17.78 20.72 9.26
C TRP A 112 -16.61 20.35 10.16
N ALA A 113 -15.89 19.28 9.82
CA ALA A 113 -14.72 18.82 10.57
C ALA A 113 -13.65 19.92 10.66
N GLU A 114 -13.31 20.54 9.54
CA GLU A 114 -12.32 21.62 9.48
C GLU A 114 -12.73 22.83 10.33
N LYS A 115 -14.00 23.23 10.29
CA LYS A 115 -14.53 24.33 11.12
C LYS A 115 -14.48 24.01 12.60
N THR A 116 -14.83 22.76 12.97
CA THR A 116 -14.82 22.31 14.35
C THR A 116 -13.39 22.30 14.91
N LEU A 117 -12.45 21.73 14.18
CA LEU A 117 -11.03 21.69 14.57
C LEU A 117 -10.41 23.10 14.63
N ALA A 118 -10.76 23.99 13.70
CA ALA A 118 -10.31 25.40 13.75
C ALA A 118 -10.83 26.13 14.99
N ALA A 119 -12.10 25.89 15.38
CA ALA A 119 -12.66 26.46 16.60
C ALA A 119 -12.00 25.91 17.86
N ASP A 120 -11.57 24.62 17.86
CA ASP A 120 -10.81 24.04 18.94
C ASP A 120 -9.41 24.64 19.05
N ALA A 121 -8.72 24.87 17.94
CA ALA A 121 -7.40 25.49 17.92
C ALA A 121 -7.46 26.92 18.50
N GLU A 122 -8.45 27.68 18.10
CA GLU A 122 -8.67 29.03 18.63
C GLU A 122 -8.97 28.99 20.14
N ARG A 123 -9.84 28.08 20.58
CA ARG A 123 -10.19 27.92 22.02
C ARG A 123 -9.01 27.40 22.83
N GLY A 124 -8.28 26.40 22.34
CA GLY A 124 -7.22 25.73 23.10
C GLY A 124 -5.91 26.48 23.11
N ARG A 125 -5.58 27.19 22.03
CA ARG A 125 -4.28 27.86 21.86
C ARG A 125 -4.35 29.34 21.49
N GLY A 126 -5.53 29.87 21.13
CA GLY A 126 -5.64 31.22 20.59
C GLY A 126 -4.90 31.42 19.27
N ALA A 127 -4.79 30.37 18.46
CA ALA A 127 -4.05 30.36 17.21
C ALA A 127 -4.79 29.54 16.14
N PRO A 128 -4.59 29.86 14.84
CA PRO A 128 -5.13 29.06 13.76
C PRO A 128 -4.61 27.62 13.80
N LEU A 129 -5.43 26.66 13.37
CA LEU A 129 -5.04 25.25 13.21
C LEU A 129 -3.88 25.10 12.21
N ASP A 130 -2.86 24.37 12.57
CA ASP A 130 -1.67 24.21 11.73
C ASP A 130 -1.85 23.16 10.64
N TRP A 131 -2.46 22.03 10.98
CA TRP A 131 -2.64 20.89 10.08
C TRP A 131 -3.70 19.91 10.58
N ILE A 132 -4.10 18.99 9.69
CA ILE A 132 -5.02 17.88 9.98
C ILE A 132 -4.37 16.61 9.49
N ILE A 133 -4.35 15.56 10.29
CA ILE A 133 -3.85 14.24 9.91
C ILE A 133 -4.99 13.22 9.81
N ALA A 134 -4.75 12.16 9.04
CA ALA A 134 -5.65 11.01 8.95
C ALA A 134 -4.86 9.75 8.61
N GLU A 135 -5.27 8.62 9.17
CA GLU A 135 -4.84 7.31 8.74
C GLU A 135 -5.68 6.86 7.54
N ILE A 136 -5.03 6.35 6.52
CA ILE A 136 -5.71 5.92 5.29
C ILE A 136 -5.06 4.61 4.83
N ASN A 137 -5.87 3.64 4.40
CA ASN A 137 -5.36 2.39 3.83
C ASN A 137 -4.47 2.68 2.64
N ASP A 138 -3.23 2.19 2.72
CA ASP A 138 -2.24 2.33 1.66
C ASP A 138 -2.56 1.30 0.56
N PRO A 139 -3.00 1.70 -0.66
CA PRO A 139 -3.32 0.77 -1.73
C PRO A 139 -2.12 -0.08 -2.15
N PHE A 140 -0.94 0.25 -1.65
CA PHE A 140 0.31 -0.41 -1.92
C PHE A 140 0.75 -1.37 -0.82
N ARG A 141 -0.08 -1.50 0.21
CA ARG A 141 0.09 -2.46 1.30
C ARG A 141 -1.21 -3.23 1.46
N PRO A 142 -1.21 -4.53 1.17
CA PRO A 142 -2.43 -5.31 1.28
C PRO A 142 -2.91 -5.37 2.72
N ALA A 143 -4.17 -5.01 2.91
CA ALA A 143 -4.88 -5.26 4.16
C ALA A 143 -5.18 -6.76 4.29
N THR A 144 -5.24 -7.25 5.52
CA THR A 144 -5.60 -8.66 5.81
C THR A 144 -7.09 -8.91 5.52
N VAL A 145 -7.90 -7.87 5.66
CA VAL A 145 -9.34 -7.87 5.38
C VAL A 145 -9.61 -6.98 4.18
N PRO A 146 -10.39 -7.43 3.19
CA PRO A 146 -10.75 -6.60 2.04
C PRO A 146 -11.46 -5.32 2.47
N ASP A 147 -11.04 -4.19 1.93
CA ASP A 147 -11.66 -2.90 2.17
C ASP A 147 -13.05 -2.81 1.50
N SER A 148 -13.98 -2.09 2.12
CA SER A 148 -15.33 -1.83 1.59
C SER A 148 -15.33 -0.92 0.34
N VAL A 149 -14.26 -0.17 0.13
CA VAL A 149 -14.09 0.78 -0.97
C VAL A 149 -12.76 0.52 -1.67
N ASP A 150 -12.73 0.69 -2.99
CA ASP A 150 -11.49 0.71 -3.76
C ASP A 150 -10.50 1.73 -3.15
N THR A 151 -9.35 1.24 -2.68
CA THR A 151 -8.37 2.04 -1.93
C THR A 151 -7.76 3.16 -2.77
N PHE A 152 -7.61 2.97 -4.10
CA PHE A 152 -7.17 4.02 -5.01
C PHE A 152 -8.21 5.12 -5.18
N ALA A 153 -9.50 4.74 -5.28
CA ALA A 153 -10.59 5.71 -5.33
C ALA A 153 -10.70 6.50 -4.02
N ARG A 154 -10.51 5.84 -2.88
CA ARG A 154 -10.45 6.51 -1.57
C ARG A 154 -9.35 7.56 -1.53
N LEU A 155 -8.11 7.22 -1.88
CA LEU A 155 -7.00 8.17 -1.93
C LEU A 155 -7.23 9.34 -2.89
N ALA A 156 -7.94 9.11 -4.02
CA ALA A 156 -8.30 10.20 -4.93
C ALA A 156 -9.24 11.21 -4.25
N VAL A 157 -10.21 10.76 -3.43
CA VAL A 157 -11.10 11.63 -2.67
C VAL A 157 -10.34 12.44 -1.61
N TRP A 158 -9.46 11.77 -0.83
CA TRP A 158 -8.62 12.46 0.15
C TRP A 158 -7.68 13.48 -0.50
N GLY A 159 -7.17 13.17 -1.70
CA GLY A 159 -6.37 14.14 -2.49
C GLY A 159 -7.18 15.37 -2.93
N ILE A 160 -8.46 15.19 -3.30
CA ILE A 160 -9.38 16.31 -3.60
C ILE A 160 -9.61 17.19 -2.36
N TRP A 161 -9.67 16.60 -1.16
CA TRP A 161 -9.80 17.33 0.10
C TRP A 161 -8.49 18.00 0.55
N GLY A 162 -7.40 17.86 -0.22
CA GLY A 162 -6.12 18.54 0.01
C GLY A 162 -5.13 17.78 0.88
N PHE A 163 -5.37 16.50 1.13
CA PHE A 163 -4.42 15.66 1.87
C PHE A 163 -3.26 15.19 0.98
N ALA A 164 -2.09 15.07 1.60
CA ALA A 164 -0.87 14.50 1.02
C ALA A 164 -0.31 13.44 1.97
N LYS A 165 0.34 12.40 1.43
CA LYS A 165 1.04 11.39 2.24
C LYS A 165 2.27 12.01 2.89
N LEU A 166 2.47 11.78 4.19
CA LEU A 166 3.75 11.99 4.85
C LEU A 166 4.70 10.84 4.46
N ASP A 167 5.87 11.16 3.93
CA ASP A 167 6.80 10.13 3.41
C ASP A 167 7.69 9.56 4.53
N PHE A 168 7.07 8.80 5.41
CA PHE A 168 7.76 8.01 6.43
C PHE A 168 7.06 6.66 6.64
N PRO A 169 7.71 5.66 7.24
CA PRO A 169 7.13 4.33 7.48
C PRO A 169 6.18 4.39 8.67
N TYR A 170 4.89 4.66 8.42
CA TYR A 170 3.86 4.66 9.45
C TYR A 170 3.43 3.24 9.79
N ILE A 171 3.30 2.95 11.08
CA ILE A 171 2.75 1.70 11.62
C ILE A 171 1.89 2.06 12.84
N GLN A 172 0.62 1.72 12.79
CA GLN A 172 -0.26 1.84 13.94
C GLN A 172 0.06 0.71 14.94
N PRO A 173 0.42 1.01 16.19
CA PRO A 173 0.58 -0.01 17.22
C PRO A 173 -0.74 -0.73 17.52
N ALA A 174 -0.67 -1.94 18.07
CA ALA A 174 -1.86 -2.61 18.59
C ALA A 174 -2.52 -1.77 19.70
N LEU A 175 -3.83 -1.55 19.59
CA LEU A 175 -4.61 -0.74 20.55
C LEU A 175 -4.95 -1.51 21.82
N SER A 176 -4.98 -2.85 21.74
CA SER A 176 -5.25 -3.75 22.86
C SER A 176 -4.38 -5.01 22.78
N SER A 177 -4.40 -5.83 23.85
CA SER A 177 -3.69 -7.12 23.88
C SER A 177 -4.19 -8.12 22.84
N ASP A 178 -5.42 -7.96 22.38
CA ASP A 178 -6.10 -8.89 21.47
C ASP A 178 -5.98 -8.46 20.01
N GLN A 179 -5.45 -7.23 19.76
CA GLN A 179 -5.23 -6.67 18.43
C GLN A 179 -3.76 -6.78 18.01
N LYS A 180 -3.53 -6.65 16.70
CA LYS A 180 -2.20 -6.65 16.09
C LYS A 180 -1.85 -5.25 15.58
N PRO A 181 -0.54 -4.93 15.47
CA PRO A 181 -0.12 -3.72 14.80
C PRO A 181 -0.58 -3.69 13.33
N VAL A 182 -1.08 -2.54 12.89
CA VAL A 182 -1.56 -2.34 11.52
C VAL A 182 -0.47 -1.68 10.69
N GLY A 183 0.10 -2.42 9.75
CA GLY A 183 1.23 -1.97 8.91
C GLY A 183 0.85 -1.54 7.50
N HIS A 184 -0.43 -1.62 7.13
CA HIS A 184 -0.93 -1.29 5.79
C HIS A 184 -1.59 0.11 5.70
N LEU A 185 -1.41 0.95 6.72
CA LEU A 185 -1.85 2.34 6.71
C LEU A 185 -0.73 3.28 6.25
N LEU A 186 -1.11 4.39 5.66
CA LEU A 186 -0.28 5.58 5.51
C LEU A 186 -0.83 6.69 6.40
N LEU A 187 0.04 7.57 6.88
CA LEU A 187 -0.39 8.81 7.53
C LEU A 187 -0.43 9.91 6.46
N ALA A 188 -1.61 10.49 6.27
CA ALA A 188 -1.81 11.64 5.40
C ALA A 188 -1.96 12.91 6.23
N ALA A 189 -1.57 14.04 5.65
CA ALA A 189 -1.73 15.36 6.26
C ALA A 189 -2.29 16.37 5.28
N LYS A 190 -3.25 17.19 5.75
CA LYS A 190 -3.65 18.42 5.12
C LYS A 190 -2.98 19.57 5.88
N THR A 191 -1.97 20.19 5.25
CA THR A 191 -1.23 21.29 5.85
C THR A 191 -1.96 22.59 5.60
N LEU A 192 -2.22 23.36 6.67
CA LEU A 192 -2.90 24.65 6.60
C LEU A 192 -1.91 25.82 6.68
N ARG A 193 -0.75 25.61 7.25
CA ARG A 193 0.37 26.57 7.28
C ARG A 193 1.09 26.62 5.94
N PRO A 194 1.39 27.82 5.40
CA PRO A 194 2.13 27.96 4.13
C PRO A 194 3.53 27.39 4.14
N ASP A 195 4.23 27.45 5.28
CA ASP A 195 5.59 26.95 5.46
C ASP A 195 5.68 25.41 5.51
N PHE A 196 4.56 24.70 5.62
CA PHE A 196 4.49 23.25 5.54
C PHE A 196 4.30 22.71 4.11
N ARG A 197 4.33 23.58 3.11
CA ARG A 197 4.21 23.14 1.71
C ARG A 197 5.41 22.30 1.26
N GLY A 198 5.12 21.06 0.86
CA GLY A 198 6.11 20.11 0.34
C GLY A 198 6.87 19.34 1.41
N ALA A 199 7.01 19.86 2.63
CA ALA A 199 7.65 19.15 3.74
C ALA A 199 7.19 19.71 5.09
N VAL A 200 7.13 18.84 6.10
CA VAL A 200 6.82 19.18 7.49
C VAL A 200 8.04 18.89 8.36
N PRO A 201 8.37 19.72 9.37
CA PRO A 201 9.45 19.42 10.31
C PRO A 201 9.26 18.05 10.96
N ALA A 202 10.31 17.20 10.95
CA ALA A 202 10.20 15.83 11.42
C ALA A 202 9.84 15.72 12.91
N HIS A 203 10.29 16.66 13.74
CA HIS A 203 9.93 16.70 15.17
C HIS A 203 8.44 16.97 15.39
N LEU A 204 7.76 17.72 14.50
CA LEU A 204 6.31 17.93 14.60
C LEU A 204 5.55 16.67 14.16
N VAL A 205 6.07 15.92 13.19
CA VAL A 205 5.50 14.61 12.84
C VAL A 205 5.66 13.63 14.02
N GLU A 206 6.83 13.61 14.68
CA GLU A 206 7.03 12.81 15.91
C GLU A 206 6.03 13.21 16.99
N SER A 207 5.87 14.51 17.26
CA SER A 207 4.96 15.03 18.27
C SER A 207 3.50 14.65 17.97
N VAL A 208 3.03 14.84 16.73
CA VAL A 208 1.64 14.52 16.40
C VAL A 208 1.37 13.02 16.46
N VAL A 209 2.31 12.16 16.03
CA VAL A 209 2.15 10.71 16.16
C VAL A 209 2.13 10.30 17.64
N HIS A 210 3.02 10.86 18.47
CA HIS A 210 3.03 10.59 19.90
C HIS A 210 1.71 10.95 20.58
N GLU A 211 1.24 12.18 20.36
CA GLU A 211 0.00 12.67 20.98
C GLU A 211 -1.24 11.95 20.41
N TYR A 212 -1.24 11.59 19.14
CA TYR A 212 -2.30 10.78 18.54
C TYR A 212 -2.40 9.40 19.20
N LEU A 213 -1.28 8.70 19.34
CA LEU A 213 -1.26 7.41 20.04
C LEU A 213 -1.71 7.54 21.50
N ARG A 214 -1.32 8.62 22.16
CA ARG A 214 -1.64 8.84 23.59
C ARG A 214 -3.11 9.22 23.81
N TRP A 215 -3.63 10.18 23.03
CA TRP A 215 -4.94 10.76 23.29
C TRP A 215 -6.07 10.07 22.53
N ALA A 216 -5.91 9.81 21.24
CA ALA A 216 -6.93 9.15 20.43
C ALA A 216 -6.92 7.63 20.66
N MET A 217 -5.74 7.01 20.58
CA MET A 217 -5.60 5.55 20.73
C MET A 217 -5.42 5.05 22.16
N ARG A 218 -5.42 5.95 23.16
CA ARG A 218 -5.32 5.62 24.60
C ARG A 218 -4.11 4.78 24.98
N ILE A 219 -3.01 4.90 24.30
CA ILE A 219 -1.74 4.28 24.65
C ILE A 219 -1.02 5.21 25.62
N GLU A 220 -1.02 4.88 26.93
CA GLU A 220 -0.46 5.77 27.97
C GLU A 220 1.02 6.09 27.76
N HIS A 221 1.80 5.11 27.24
CA HIS A 221 3.24 5.21 27.05
C HIS A 221 3.62 4.80 25.63
N PRO A 222 3.35 5.66 24.58
CA PRO A 222 3.71 5.36 23.19
C PRO A 222 5.20 5.07 23.01
N GLU A 223 6.07 5.75 23.78
CA GLU A 223 7.52 5.59 23.75
C GLU A 223 8.00 4.18 24.14
N GLY A 224 7.17 3.41 24.83
CA GLY A 224 7.42 2.00 25.14
C GLY A 224 7.05 1.04 24.02
N ARG A 225 6.35 1.48 23.00
CA ARG A 225 5.92 0.65 21.87
C ARG A 225 7.00 0.53 20.81
N HIS A 226 7.25 -0.70 20.38
CA HIS A 226 8.29 -0.98 19.37
C HIS A 226 8.04 -0.22 18.06
N GLU A 227 6.80 -0.17 17.59
CA GLU A 227 6.37 0.53 16.38
C GLU A 227 6.67 2.02 16.48
N PHE A 228 6.33 2.65 17.61
CA PHE A 228 6.63 4.06 17.84
C PHE A 228 8.14 4.32 17.87
N GLN A 229 8.92 3.47 18.54
CA GLN A 229 10.38 3.59 18.57
C GLN A 229 11.02 3.48 17.18
N MET A 230 10.47 2.64 16.29
CA MET A 230 10.92 2.55 14.91
C MET A 230 10.63 3.85 14.15
N MET A 231 9.40 4.37 14.26
CA MET A 231 9.02 5.64 13.64
C MET A 231 9.86 6.79 14.18
N GLN A 232 10.06 6.86 15.49
CA GLN A 232 10.86 7.88 16.15
C GLN A 232 12.32 7.89 15.67
N ARG A 233 12.96 6.72 15.56
CA ARG A 233 14.34 6.62 15.02
C ARG A 233 14.41 7.14 13.58
N TYR A 234 13.40 6.81 12.78
CA TYR A 234 13.33 7.31 11.40
C TYR A 234 13.19 8.83 11.35
N LEU A 235 12.31 9.40 12.19
CA LEU A 235 12.02 10.84 12.22
C LEU A 235 13.20 11.64 12.79
N ARG A 236 13.84 11.18 13.85
CA ARG A 236 14.99 11.86 14.50
C ARG A 236 16.25 11.91 13.60
N ALA A 237 16.35 11.01 12.64
CA ALA A 237 17.43 11.03 11.65
C ALA A 237 17.25 12.09 10.55
N ARG A 238 16.18 12.91 10.60
CA ARG A 238 15.79 13.86 9.55
C ARG A 238 15.38 15.21 10.12
N SER A 239 15.60 16.28 9.36
CA SER A 239 15.07 17.61 9.68
C SER A 239 13.61 17.77 9.26
N THR A 240 13.22 17.12 8.15
CA THR A 240 11.89 17.25 7.56
C THR A 240 11.38 15.91 7.01
N VAL A 241 10.05 15.79 6.90
CA VAL A 241 9.34 14.71 6.20
C VAL A 241 8.67 15.31 4.96
N GLU A 242 8.92 14.74 3.79
CA GLU A 242 8.29 15.19 2.53
C GLU A 242 6.78 14.91 2.56
N THR A 243 5.98 15.84 2.02
CA THR A 243 4.56 15.64 1.75
C THR A 243 4.37 15.30 0.26
N ILE A 244 3.84 14.11 -0.02
CA ILE A 244 3.62 13.62 -1.38
C ILE A 244 2.13 13.78 -1.71
N PRO A 245 1.74 14.62 -2.68
CA PRO A 245 0.34 14.70 -3.13
C PRO A 245 -0.20 13.30 -3.46
N LEU A 246 -1.38 12.94 -2.93
CA LEU A 246 -1.95 11.59 -3.08
C LEU A 246 -2.15 11.21 -4.55
N ALA A 247 -2.54 12.16 -5.41
CA ALA A 247 -2.62 11.92 -6.84
C ALA A 247 -1.27 11.49 -7.45
N ARG A 248 -0.17 12.10 -6.98
CA ARG A 248 1.18 11.72 -7.39
C ARG A 248 1.61 10.38 -6.78
N TYR A 249 1.21 10.13 -5.56
CA TYR A 249 1.49 8.87 -4.87
C TYR A 249 0.85 7.68 -5.59
N VAL A 250 -0.40 7.80 -5.99
CA VAL A 250 -1.11 6.76 -6.77
C VAL A 250 -0.82 6.83 -8.28
N GLY A 251 0.00 7.76 -8.73
CA GLY A 251 0.35 7.91 -10.16
C GLY A 251 -0.78 8.46 -11.03
N ARG A 252 -1.82 9.02 -10.44
CA ARG A 252 -2.86 9.79 -11.13
C ARG A 252 -2.49 11.27 -11.28
N ASP A 253 -1.22 11.62 -11.03
CA ASP A 253 -0.71 12.95 -11.32
C ASP A 253 -0.85 13.18 -12.83
N PRO A 254 -1.67 14.12 -13.30
CA PRO A 254 -1.87 14.40 -14.72
C PRO A 254 -0.56 14.76 -15.43
N ALA A 255 0.46 15.24 -14.69
CA ALA A 255 1.78 15.50 -15.24
C ALA A 255 2.61 14.23 -15.50
N ARG A 256 2.24 13.07 -14.93
CA ARG A 256 2.99 11.81 -15.07
C ARG A 256 2.08 10.57 -15.02
N PRO A 257 1.09 10.43 -15.90
CA PRO A 257 0.19 9.27 -15.92
C PRO A 257 0.95 7.98 -16.25
N LEU A 258 0.38 6.86 -15.82
CA LEU A 258 0.74 5.51 -16.25
C LEU A 258 -0.55 4.77 -16.60
N ASP A 259 -0.74 4.53 -17.90
CA ASP A 259 -1.80 3.68 -18.40
C ASP A 259 -1.31 2.24 -18.50
N VAL A 260 -2.09 1.31 -17.96
CA VAL A 260 -1.79 -0.12 -17.94
C VAL A 260 -2.93 -0.86 -18.62
N HIS A 261 -2.60 -1.53 -19.71
CA HIS A 261 -3.52 -2.40 -20.45
C HIS A 261 -3.07 -3.86 -20.34
N GLU A 262 -3.94 -4.72 -19.86
CA GLU A 262 -3.66 -6.15 -19.79
C GLU A 262 -3.95 -6.84 -21.11
N ILE A 263 -2.94 -7.50 -21.67
CA ILE A 263 -3.07 -8.31 -22.88
C ILE A 263 -3.74 -9.63 -22.49
N LEU A 264 -4.96 -9.84 -22.94
CA LEU A 264 -5.76 -11.00 -22.54
C LEU A 264 -5.61 -12.20 -23.47
N ASN A 265 -5.31 -11.99 -24.74
CA ASN A 265 -5.21 -13.06 -25.75
C ASN A 265 -4.38 -12.63 -26.95
N ALA A 266 -4.17 -13.57 -27.86
CA ALA A 266 -3.33 -13.37 -29.07
C ALA A 266 -3.92 -12.41 -30.12
N LYS A 267 -5.20 -12.01 -29.99
CA LYS A 267 -5.87 -11.06 -30.89
C LYS A 267 -5.87 -9.63 -30.34
N ASP A 268 -5.29 -9.42 -29.18
CA ASP A 268 -5.21 -8.10 -28.56
C ASP A 268 -4.43 -7.14 -29.46
N PRO A 269 -4.98 -5.95 -29.78
CA PRO A 269 -4.36 -4.99 -30.70
C PRO A 269 -2.98 -4.51 -30.24
N ASP A 270 -2.71 -4.52 -28.94
CA ASP A 270 -1.46 -4.05 -28.36
C ASP A 270 -0.38 -5.13 -28.25
N LEU A 271 -0.73 -6.39 -28.49
CA LEU A 271 0.21 -7.51 -28.34
C LEU A 271 1.48 -7.31 -29.19
N SER A 272 1.32 -6.92 -30.46
CA SER A 272 2.46 -6.74 -31.37
C SER A 272 3.39 -5.62 -30.89
N ALA A 273 2.82 -4.48 -30.48
CA ALA A 273 3.59 -3.35 -29.96
C ALA A 273 4.31 -3.72 -28.63
N THR A 274 3.63 -4.45 -27.75
CA THR A 274 4.18 -4.95 -26.48
C THR A 274 5.37 -5.89 -26.68
N LEU A 275 5.23 -6.85 -27.61
CA LEU A 275 6.33 -7.76 -27.94
C LEU A 275 7.49 -7.03 -28.63
N GLY A 276 7.22 -6.02 -29.46
CA GLY A 276 8.27 -5.18 -30.02
C GLY A 276 9.03 -4.36 -28.97
N VAL A 277 8.35 -3.93 -27.88
CA VAL A 277 9.04 -3.33 -26.72
C VAL A 277 9.90 -4.37 -26.02
N TYR A 278 9.39 -5.58 -25.81
CA TYR A 278 10.12 -6.69 -25.23
C TYR A 278 11.41 -7.00 -26.01
N GLU A 279 11.31 -7.24 -27.31
CA GLU A 279 12.43 -7.64 -28.18
C GLU A 279 13.56 -6.59 -28.20
N ARG A 280 13.20 -5.31 -28.14
CA ARG A 280 14.20 -4.22 -28.03
C ARG A 280 14.89 -4.15 -26.69
N ALA A 281 14.18 -4.45 -25.61
CA ALA A 281 14.71 -4.34 -24.25
C ALA A 281 15.49 -5.61 -23.82
N PHE A 282 15.06 -6.76 -24.31
CA PHE A 282 15.59 -8.08 -23.96
C PHE A 282 15.99 -8.83 -25.24
N PRO A 283 17.12 -8.48 -25.85
CA PRO A 283 17.61 -9.21 -27.01
C PRO A 283 17.86 -10.67 -26.65
N VAL A 284 17.57 -11.56 -27.61
CA VAL A 284 17.74 -13.01 -27.42
C VAL A 284 19.11 -13.32 -26.86
N GLY A 285 19.15 -14.06 -25.77
CA GLY A 285 20.38 -14.35 -25.03
C GLY A 285 20.13 -15.33 -23.88
N PRO A 286 21.14 -15.56 -23.02
CA PRO A 286 21.07 -16.56 -21.98
C PRO A 286 20.00 -16.30 -20.89
N THR A 287 19.48 -15.08 -20.79
CA THR A 287 18.48 -14.69 -19.78
C THR A 287 17.14 -14.26 -20.38
N ALA A 288 17.02 -14.22 -21.71
CA ALA A 288 15.81 -13.75 -22.39
C ALA A 288 15.19 -14.86 -23.24
N LEU A 289 13.91 -15.11 -23.08
CA LEU A 289 13.12 -16.03 -23.90
C LEU A 289 12.84 -15.40 -25.27
N GLU A 290 12.54 -16.20 -26.27
CA GLU A 290 11.94 -15.67 -27.50
C GLU A 290 10.53 -15.12 -27.24
N SER A 291 10.12 -14.10 -27.96
CA SER A 291 8.78 -13.50 -27.84
C SER A 291 7.64 -14.51 -28.06
N ALA A 292 7.93 -15.57 -28.82
CA ALA A 292 7.03 -16.72 -29.01
C ALA A 292 6.66 -17.41 -27.69
N ALA A 293 7.58 -17.48 -26.73
CA ALA A 293 7.31 -18.07 -25.42
C ALA A 293 6.28 -17.24 -24.61
N LEU A 294 6.34 -15.90 -24.71
CA LEU A 294 5.35 -15.02 -24.09
C LEU A 294 3.97 -15.22 -24.71
N ARG A 295 3.91 -15.43 -26.03
CA ARG A 295 2.65 -15.78 -26.72
C ARG A 295 2.09 -17.11 -26.26
N GLN A 296 2.94 -18.12 -26.09
CA GLN A 296 2.52 -19.44 -25.59
C GLN A 296 2.01 -19.34 -24.14
N ALA A 297 2.65 -18.55 -23.29
CA ALA A 297 2.20 -18.31 -21.92
C ALA A 297 0.81 -17.69 -21.86
N LEU A 298 0.48 -16.75 -22.77
CA LEU A 298 -0.87 -16.20 -22.92
C LEU A 298 -1.91 -17.26 -23.31
N VAL A 299 -1.55 -18.21 -24.17
CA VAL A 299 -2.46 -19.30 -24.57
C VAL A 299 -2.69 -20.26 -23.40
N ARG A 300 -1.63 -20.62 -22.68
CA ARG A 300 -1.70 -21.53 -21.51
C ARG A 300 -2.44 -20.92 -20.31
N ARG A 301 -2.45 -19.60 -20.20
CA ARG A 301 -3.19 -18.86 -19.13
C ARG A 301 -4.63 -19.34 -18.93
N HIS A 302 -5.29 -19.80 -19.98
CA HIS A 302 -6.69 -20.24 -19.96
C HIS A 302 -6.87 -21.74 -19.81
N GLN A 303 -5.79 -22.51 -19.61
CA GLN A 303 -5.89 -23.95 -19.37
C GLN A 303 -6.27 -24.18 -17.91
N ALA A 304 -7.54 -24.54 -17.68
CA ALA A 304 -8.21 -24.62 -16.37
C ALA A 304 -7.65 -25.66 -15.37
N SER A 305 -6.55 -26.37 -15.68
CA SER A 305 -6.01 -27.44 -14.83
C SER A 305 -4.91 -27.00 -13.88
N GLU A 306 -4.34 -25.81 -14.06
CA GLU A 306 -3.19 -25.35 -13.27
C GLU A 306 -3.55 -24.15 -12.38
N LYS A 307 -3.15 -24.22 -11.11
CA LYS A 307 -3.41 -23.17 -10.10
C LYS A 307 -2.38 -22.06 -10.21
N TYR A 308 -2.28 -21.38 -11.34
CA TYR A 308 -1.45 -20.17 -11.49
C TYR A 308 -2.08 -19.18 -12.46
N ALA A 309 -1.71 -17.92 -12.35
CA ALA A 309 -2.07 -16.89 -13.30
C ALA A 309 -0.81 -16.34 -14.00
N TYR A 310 -0.95 -15.98 -15.29
CA TYR A 310 0.08 -15.29 -16.07
C TYR A 310 -0.46 -13.97 -16.59
N HIS A 311 0.33 -12.92 -16.47
CA HIS A 311 -0.03 -11.57 -16.90
C HIS A 311 1.02 -11.01 -17.86
N LEU A 312 0.54 -10.34 -18.89
CA LEU A 312 1.33 -9.53 -19.81
C LEU A 312 0.66 -8.18 -19.94
N TRP A 313 1.34 -7.13 -19.56
CA TRP A 313 0.81 -5.76 -19.57
C TRP A 313 1.56 -4.87 -20.53
N ALA A 314 0.83 -4.11 -21.33
CA ALA A 314 1.31 -2.98 -22.10
C ALA A 314 1.25 -1.72 -21.24
N LEU A 315 2.30 -0.90 -21.29
CA LEU A 315 2.43 0.31 -20.48
C LEU A 315 2.57 1.54 -21.38
N ARG A 316 1.78 2.59 -21.08
CA ARG A 316 1.73 3.85 -21.83
C ARG A 316 1.80 5.05 -20.87
N ALA A 317 2.26 6.18 -21.38
CA ALA A 317 2.20 7.44 -20.66
C ALA A 317 0.76 8.00 -20.57
N THR A 318 -0.07 7.76 -21.58
CA THR A 318 -1.46 8.21 -21.64
C THR A 318 -2.35 7.14 -22.26
N PRO A 319 -3.65 7.06 -21.89
CA PRO A 319 -4.60 6.16 -22.54
C PRO A 319 -4.61 6.35 -24.05
N GLY A 320 -4.53 5.24 -24.80
CA GLY A 320 -4.47 5.26 -26.28
C GLY A 320 -3.15 5.75 -26.88
N GLY A 321 -2.15 6.10 -26.06
CA GLY A 321 -0.81 6.48 -26.51
C GLY A 321 0.03 5.28 -26.98
N LEU A 322 1.27 5.54 -27.37
CA LEU A 322 2.21 4.51 -27.79
C LEU A 322 2.55 3.58 -26.60
N VAL A 323 2.72 2.28 -26.89
CA VAL A 323 3.25 1.32 -25.92
C VAL A 323 4.75 1.58 -25.76
N GLU A 324 5.16 2.11 -24.60
CA GLU A 324 6.53 2.49 -24.30
C GLU A 324 7.19 1.57 -23.27
N GLY A 325 6.42 0.73 -22.60
CA GLY A 325 6.92 -0.23 -21.64
C GLY A 325 6.07 -1.49 -21.62
N MET A 326 6.58 -2.48 -20.92
CA MET A 326 5.85 -3.72 -20.69
C MET A 326 6.27 -4.37 -19.38
N THR A 327 5.41 -5.21 -18.84
CA THR A 327 5.76 -6.16 -17.79
C THR A 327 5.04 -7.48 -17.99
N SER A 328 5.70 -8.57 -17.58
CA SER A 328 5.06 -9.88 -17.45
C SER A 328 5.37 -10.47 -16.09
N PHE A 329 4.40 -11.18 -15.53
CA PHE A 329 4.56 -11.81 -14.22
C PHE A 329 3.60 -13.00 -14.05
N PHE A 330 3.92 -13.83 -13.07
CA PHE A 330 3.12 -14.98 -12.67
C PHE A 330 2.63 -14.79 -11.24
N THR A 331 1.44 -15.31 -10.95
CA THR A 331 0.96 -15.52 -9.58
C THR A 331 0.80 -17.01 -9.33
N PHE A 332 1.43 -17.51 -8.27
CA PHE A 332 1.34 -18.88 -7.77
C PHE A 332 0.61 -18.89 -6.42
N PRO A 333 0.17 -20.03 -5.91
CA PRO A 333 -0.59 -20.12 -4.65
C PRO A 333 0.09 -19.50 -3.42
N THR A 334 1.42 -19.34 -3.43
CA THR A 334 2.16 -18.86 -2.25
C THR A 334 2.97 -17.59 -2.51
N ALA A 335 3.22 -17.27 -3.77
CA ALA A 335 4.02 -16.11 -4.16
C ALA A 335 3.85 -15.75 -5.64
N GLY A 336 4.23 -14.52 -6.00
CA GLY A 336 4.39 -14.12 -7.37
C GLY A 336 5.82 -14.30 -7.90
N PHE A 337 5.98 -14.18 -9.24
CA PHE A 337 7.27 -14.17 -9.91
C PHE A 337 7.25 -13.15 -11.04
N GLY A 338 8.18 -12.21 -11.03
CA GLY A 338 8.39 -11.23 -12.10
C GLY A 338 9.15 -11.86 -13.25
N GLY A 339 8.53 -11.92 -14.42
CA GLY A 339 9.18 -12.37 -15.63
C GLY A 339 10.07 -11.27 -16.22
N TYR A 340 9.45 -10.32 -16.90
CA TYR A 340 10.15 -9.22 -17.56
C TYR A 340 9.51 -7.88 -17.23
N LEU A 341 10.32 -6.84 -17.08
CA LEU A 341 9.87 -5.48 -16.84
C LEU A 341 10.78 -4.49 -17.55
N THR A 342 10.22 -3.64 -18.39
CA THR A 342 10.93 -2.52 -18.98
C THR A 342 10.05 -1.26 -19.05
N LEU A 343 10.67 -0.12 -18.77
CA LEU A 343 10.06 1.20 -18.90
C LEU A 343 10.88 2.00 -19.91
N GLY A 344 10.29 2.31 -21.04
CA GLY A 344 10.90 3.15 -22.07
C GLY A 344 10.71 4.64 -21.79
N GLY A 345 11.48 5.45 -22.47
CA GLY A 345 11.33 6.89 -22.69
C GLY A 345 10.65 7.68 -21.58
N SER A 346 9.44 8.10 -21.88
CA SER A 346 8.62 8.94 -20.98
C SER A 346 8.19 8.24 -19.69
N LEU A 347 8.21 6.89 -19.63
CA LEU A 347 7.80 6.11 -18.46
C LEU A 347 8.90 5.95 -17.40
N ARG A 348 10.15 6.31 -17.69
CA ARG A 348 11.26 6.14 -16.75
C ARG A 348 11.10 7.01 -15.52
N GLY A 349 11.44 6.46 -14.38
CA GLY A 349 11.51 7.15 -13.09
C GLY A 349 11.00 6.30 -11.93
N THR A 350 11.62 6.48 -10.77
CA THR A 350 11.36 5.68 -9.56
C THR A 350 9.90 5.73 -9.11
N ARG A 351 9.22 6.88 -9.28
CA ARG A 351 7.81 7.02 -8.87
C ARG A 351 6.87 6.19 -9.74
N ARG A 352 7.07 6.13 -11.07
CA ARG A 352 6.26 5.28 -11.96
C ARG A 352 6.54 3.81 -11.75
N LEU A 353 7.81 3.45 -11.51
CA LEU A 353 8.16 2.08 -11.16
C LEU A 353 7.46 1.64 -9.88
N ARG A 354 7.45 2.46 -8.83
CA ARG A 354 6.73 2.16 -7.59
C ARG A 354 5.25 1.92 -7.82
N LEU A 355 4.62 2.79 -8.61
CA LEU A 355 3.22 2.61 -8.99
C LEU A 355 2.99 1.29 -9.72
N LEU A 356 3.86 0.96 -10.68
CA LEU A 356 3.76 -0.29 -11.43
C LEU A 356 3.92 -1.51 -10.51
N ILE A 357 4.94 -1.51 -9.67
CA ILE A 357 5.18 -2.56 -8.66
C ILE A 357 3.92 -2.79 -7.81
N ALA A 358 3.32 -1.74 -7.36
CA ALA A 358 2.14 -1.78 -6.54
C ALA A 358 0.91 -2.33 -7.25
N ARG A 359 0.69 -1.95 -8.51
CA ARG A 359 -0.38 -2.54 -9.33
C ARG A 359 -0.15 -4.03 -9.61
N ILE A 360 1.11 -4.43 -9.77
CA ILE A 360 1.49 -5.84 -9.89
C ILE A 360 1.13 -6.59 -8.59
N GLU A 361 1.52 -6.05 -7.44
CA GLU A 361 1.21 -6.65 -6.13
C GLU A 361 -0.29 -6.74 -5.88
N GLU A 362 -1.06 -5.70 -6.18
CA GLU A 362 -2.52 -5.72 -6.10
C GLU A 362 -3.12 -6.80 -7.01
N ARG A 363 -2.58 -6.96 -8.23
CA ARG A 363 -3.05 -7.99 -9.14
C ARG A 363 -2.76 -9.39 -8.61
N MET A 364 -1.55 -9.64 -8.12
CA MET A 364 -1.17 -10.93 -7.53
C MET A 364 -2.04 -11.31 -6.33
N LEU A 365 -2.40 -10.33 -5.50
CA LEU A 365 -3.32 -10.54 -4.38
C LEU A 365 -4.74 -10.88 -4.81
N ARG A 366 -5.21 -10.30 -5.92
CA ARG A 366 -6.53 -10.63 -6.50
C ARG A 366 -6.55 -12.03 -7.11
N ASP A 367 -5.42 -12.51 -7.61
CA ASP A 367 -5.30 -13.86 -8.17
C ASP A 367 -5.24 -14.91 -7.06
N ASP A 368 -4.49 -14.64 -5.98
CA ASP A 368 -4.34 -15.54 -4.85
C ASP A 368 -4.09 -14.77 -3.53
N LEU A 369 -5.06 -14.87 -2.60
CA LEU A 369 -5.02 -14.18 -1.32
C LEU A 369 -3.97 -14.72 -0.34
N ASP A 370 -3.43 -15.92 -0.58
CA ASP A 370 -2.38 -16.52 0.25
C ASP A 370 -0.98 -16.08 -0.17
N ALA A 371 -0.83 -15.48 -1.36
CA ALA A 371 0.44 -14.92 -1.80
C ALA A 371 0.88 -13.78 -0.86
N ARG A 372 2.12 -13.87 -0.36
CA ARG A 372 2.68 -12.91 0.61
C ARG A 372 3.72 -11.98 0.02
N GLY A 373 4.24 -12.29 -1.13
CA GLY A 373 5.27 -11.54 -1.81
C GLY A 373 5.62 -12.15 -3.15
N TRP A 374 6.67 -11.65 -3.79
CA TRP A 374 7.06 -12.10 -5.10
C TRP A 374 8.56 -12.01 -5.34
N TYR A 375 9.02 -12.81 -6.28
CA TYR A 375 10.43 -12.93 -6.66
C TYR A 375 10.71 -12.19 -7.96
N ALA A 376 11.93 -11.70 -8.08
CA ALA A 376 12.50 -11.20 -9.32
C ALA A 376 13.96 -11.67 -9.45
N GLU A 377 14.43 -11.75 -10.68
CA GLU A 377 15.80 -12.14 -11.02
C GLU A 377 16.49 -11.01 -11.76
N CYS A 378 17.75 -10.75 -11.44
CA CYS A 378 18.58 -9.84 -12.21
C CYS A 378 20.07 -10.18 -12.06
N ARG A 379 20.92 -9.52 -12.84
CA ARG A 379 22.37 -9.66 -12.67
C ARG A 379 22.79 -8.93 -11.40
N ARG A 380 23.76 -9.52 -10.68
CA ARG A 380 24.41 -8.85 -9.56
C ARG A 380 25.06 -7.55 -10.03
N ASP A 381 25.05 -6.54 -9.20
CA ASP A 381 25.64 -5.21 -9.46
C ASP A 381 25.08 -4.51 -10.70
N SER A 382 23.92 -4.95 -11.21
CA SER A 382 23.24 -4.27 -12.30
C SER A 382 22.45 -3.03 -11.82
N PRO A 383 22.21 -2.05 -12.70
CA PRO A 383 21.32 -0.94 -12.39
C PRO A 383 19.91 -1.40 -11.95
N GLU A 384 19.45 -2.52 -12.48
CA GLU A 384 18.16 -3.14 -12.15
C GLU A 384 18.14 -3.62 -10.70
N ALA A 385 19.21 -4.28 -10.21
CA ALA A 385 19.33 -4.74 -8.83
C ALA A 385 19.27 -3.55 -7.85
N ILE A 386 19.97 -2.45 -8.15
CA ILE A 386 19.95 -1.23 -7.35
C ILE A 386 18.54 -0.62 -7.31
N VAL A 387 17.88 -0.53 -8.46
CA VAL A 387 16.53 0.05 -8.57
C VAL A 387 15.50 -0.81 -7.85
N LEU A 388 15.55 -2.13 -8.00
CA LEU A 388 14.66 -3.06 -7.29
C LEU A 388 14.88 -2.99 -5.77
N GLY A 389 16.13 -2.89 -5.30
CA GLY A 389 16.43 -2.66 -3.88
C GLY A 389 15.77 -1.39 -3.34
N ARG A 390 15.77 -0.28 -4.10
CA ARG A 390 15.12 0.99 -3.71
C ARG A 390 13.59 0.92 -3.65
N VAL A 391 12.97 -0.05 -4.29
CA VAL A 391 11.52 -0.27 -4.24
C VAL A 391 11.13 -1.41 -3.29
N GLY A 392 12.07 -1.94 -2.53
CA GLY A 392 11.80 -2.84 -1.41
C GLY A 392 12.09 -4.33 -1.66
N PHE A 393 12.84 -4.67 -2.71
CA PHE A 393 13.35 -6.03 -2.88
C PHE A 393 14.61 -6.27 -2.06
N PHE A 394 14.73 -7.47 -1.50
CA PHE A 394 15.88 -7.95 -0.75
C PHE A 394 16.51 -9.15 -1.44
N GLU A 395 17.83 -9.22 -1.47
CA GLU A 395 18.53 -10.36 -2.03
C GLU A 395 18.49 -11.54 -1.07
N VAL A 396 18.04 -12.69 -1.55
CA VAL A 396 18.16 -13.97 -0.83
C VAL A 396 19.63 -14.37 -0.74
N ALA A 397 20.13 -14.69 0.45
CA ALA A 397 21.55 -15.01 0.66
C ALA A 397 21.88 -16.44 0.19
N LEU A 398 21.77 -16.69 -1.11
CA LEU A 398 22.16 -17.94 -1.76
C LEU A 398 22.86 -17.65 -3.10
N THR A 399 23.51 -18.67 -3.66
CA THR A 399 24.00 -18.61 -5.04
C THR A 399 22.89 -19.11 -5.96
N TYR A 400 22.35 -18.19 -6.76
CA TYR A 400 21.26 -18.48 -7.67
C TYR A 400 21.76 -18.58 -9.11
N ARG A 401 21.44 -19.69 -9.77
CA ARG A 401 21.68 -19.89 -11.19
C ARG A 401 20.37 -20.19 -11.88
N GLN A 402 20.06 -19.38 -12.87
CA GLN A 402 18.89 -19.60 -13.72
C GLN A 402 19.08 -20.92 -14.51
N PRO A 403 18.04 -21.76 -14.65
CA PRO A 403 18.08 -22.87 -15.58
C PRO A 403 18.40 -22.42 -17.01
N ARG A 404 19.13 -23.25 -17.76
CA ARG A 404 19.45 -22.93 -19.16
C ARG A 404 18.18 -22.85 -20.00
N LEU A 405 18.05 -21.80 -20.79
CA LEU A 405 16.99 -21.74 -21.78
C LEU A 405 17.38 -22.56 -23.01
N GLU A 406 16.43 -23.27 -23.66
CA GLU A 406 16.69 -24.17 -24.79
C GLU A 406 17.54 -23.54 -25.90
N GLN A 407 17.34 -22.25 -26.15
CA GLN A 407 18.04 -21.47 -27.16
C GLN A 407 19.54 -21.29 -26.91
N THR A 408 20.00 -21.47 -25.68
CA THR A 408 21.42 -21.33 -25.32
C THR A 408 22.15 -22.69 -25.19
N ALA A 409 21.42 -23.78 -25.26
CA ALA A 409 21.97 -25.12 -25.17
C ALA A 409 22.97 -25.43 -26.33
N SER A 410 22.80 -24.78 -27.50
CA SER A 410 23.70 -24.93 -28.67
C SER A 410 24.96 -24.05 -28.59
N ALA A 411 25.10 -23.13 -27.63
CA ALA A 411 26.21 -22.17 -27.57
C ALA A 411 27.40 -22.62 -26.68
N GLY A 412 27.46 -23.87 -26.26
CA GLY A 412 28.62 -24.43 -25.54
C GLY A 412 28.79 -23.96 -24.08
N ALA A 413 27.92 -23.19 -23.54
CA ALA A 413 27.96 -22.81 -22.12
C ALA A 413 27.49 -23.98 -21.24
N ALA A 414 28.39 -24.52 -20.42
CA ALA A 414 28.10 -25.67 -19.57
C ALA A 414 27.10 -25.35 -18.44
N GLU A 415 26.93 -24.08 -18.05
CA GLU A 415 26.09 -23.64 -16.94
C GLU A 415 25.21 -22.46 -17.31
N GLY A 416 24.03 -22.39 -16.68
CA GLY A 416 23.15 -21.24 -16.79
C GLY A 416 23.76 -19.96 -16.14
N PRO A 417 23.27 -18.76 -16.48
CA PRO A 417 23.79 -17.52 -15.94
C PRO A 417 23.59 -17.41 -14.42
N GLU A 418 24.62 -16.91 -13.73
CA GLU A 418 24.50 -16.54 -12.32
C GLU A 418 23.75 -15.22 -12.20
N LEU A 419 22.66 -15.25 -11.45
CA LEU A 419 21.81 -14.09 -11.16
C LEU A 419 21.70 -13.93 -9.65
N VAL A 420 21.10 -12.86 -9.21
CA VAL A 420 20.59 -12.70 -7.84
C VAL A 420 19.09 -12.98 -7.84
N LEU A 421 18.66 -13.73 -6.84
CA LEU A 421 17.25 -13.92 -6.54
C LEU A 421 16.82 -12.86 -5.53
N LEU A 422 15.91 -12.03 -5.93
CA LEU A 422 15.33 -10.96 -5.13
C LEU A 422 13.94 -11.37 -4.67
N TYR A 423 13.54 -10.97 -3.47
CA TYR A 423 12.19 -11.15 -2.95
C TYR A 423 11.68 -9.86 -2.32
N LYS A 424 10.42 -9.55 -2.56
CA LYS A 424 9.71 -8.46 -1.92
C LYS A 424 8.44 -8.98 -1.27
N GLU A 425 8.30 -8.75 0.04
CA GLU A 425 7.04 -8.96 0.74
C GLU A 425 6.06 -7.85 0.35
N PHE A 426 4.81 -8.19 0.07
CA PHE A 426 3.80 -7.21 -0.34
C PHE A 426 3.67 -6.09 0.69
N GLY A 427 3.62 -4.86 0.21
CA GLY A 427 3.49 -3.67 1.04
C GLY A 427 4.72 -3.29 1.88
N ARG A 428 5.74 -4.15 2.02
CA ARG A 428 6.96 -3.83 2.77
C ARG A 428 8.04 -3.23 1.88
N ARG A 429 8.77 -2.26 2.41
CA ARG A 429 9.82 -1.55 1.66
C ARG A 429 11.15 -1.45 2.37
N TYR A 430 11.15 -1.28 3.68
CA TYR A 430 12.35 -0.94 4.45
C TYR A 430 12.76 -2.01 5.47
N GLU A 431 11.92 -3.00 5.68
CA GLU A 431 12.19 -4.10 6.60
C GLU A 431 12.49 -5.37 5.81
N ALA A 432 13.46 -6.15 6.27
CA ALA A 432 13.73 -7.45 5.70
C ALA A 432 12.47 -8.34 5.79
N PRO A 433 12.12 -9.04 4.71
CA PRO A 433 10.95 -9.88 4.69
C PRO A 433 11.01 -11.01 5.72
N ARG A 434 9.86 -11.42 6.23
CA ARG A 434 9.73 -12.58 7.11
C ARG A 434 9.31 -13.80 6.28
N LEU A 435 10.27 -14.48 5.70
CA LEU A 435 10.04 -15.66 4.88
C LEU A 435 10.68 -16.89 5.53
N SER A 436 9.92 -17.97 5.66
CA SER A 436 10.48 -19.25 6.09
C SER A 436 11.21 -19.95 4.93
N ARG A 437 12.19 -20.77 5.26
CA ARG A 437 12.88 -21.62 4.29
C ARG A 437 11.91 -22.48 3.48
N ASP A 438 10.93 -23.08 4.16
CA ASP A 438 9.99 -23.99 3.51
C ASP A 438 9.05 -23.24 2.55
N ALA A 439 8.58 -22.03 2.94
CA ALA A 439 7.80 -21.18 2.05
C ALA A 439 8.60 -20.72 0.82
N LEU A 440 9.89 -20.39 0.99
CA LEU A 440 10.78 -20.10 -0.14
C LEU A 440 10.86 -21.29 -1.10
N LEU A 441 11.16 -22.49 -0.57
CA LEU A 441 11.34 -23.69 -1.40
C LEU A 441 10.03 -24.11 -2.08
N ASP A 442 8.90 -24.00 -1.43
CA ASP A 442 7.60 -24.26 -2.03
C ASP A 442 7.32 -23.30 -3.19
N SER A 443 7.50 -21.99 -2.95
CA SER A 443 7.31 -20.97 -3.98
C SER A 443 8.25 -21.15 -5.17
N LEU A 444 9.54 -21.41 -4.93
CA LEU A 444 10.51 -21.68 -5.99
C LEU A 444 10.20 -22.98 -6.73
N GLY A 445 9.62 -23.98 -6.06
CA GLY A 445 9.13 -25.20 -6.71
C GLY A 445 8.11 -24.90 -7.82
N TRP A 446 7.22 -23.92 -7.61
CA TRP A 446 6.31 -23.44 -8.63
C TRP A 446 7.04 -22.73 -9.79
N VAL A 447 8.01 -21.85 -9.47
CA VAL A 447 8.80 -21.13 -10.50
C VAL A 447 9.54 -22.14 -11.39
N PHE A 448 10.24 -23.10 -10.79
CA PHE A 448 11.00 -24.08 -11.55
C PHE A 448 10.12 -25.02 -12.38
N ARG A 449 8.93 -25.35 -11.92
CA ARG A 449 7.97 -26.18 -12.64
C ARG A 449 7.29 -25.44 -13.80
N ILE A 450 6.83 -24.19 -13.56
CA ILE A 450 5.99 -23.48 -14.51
C ILE A 450 6.81 -22.58 -15.44
N VAL A 451 7.73 -21.79 -14.89
CA VAL A 451 8.52 -20.83 -15.68
C VAL A 451 9.64 -21.56 -16.42
N TYR A 452 10.32 -22.49 -15.74
CA TYR A 452 11.48 -23.21 -16.27
C TYR A 452 11.22 -24.68 -16.60
N GLY A 453 9.97 -25.14 -16.59
CA GLY A 453 9.63 -26.56 -16.80
C GLY A 453 10.07 -27.14 -18.16
N GLY A 454 10.25 -26.28 -19.17
CA GLY A 454 10.82 -26.65 -20.48
C GLY A 454 12.35 -26.53 -20.57
N ALA A 455 13.04 -26.11 -19.53
CA ALA A 455 14.49 -25.99 -19.52
C ALA A 455 15.17 -27.39 -19.43
N PRO A 456 16.44 -27.53 -19.86
CA PRO A 456 17.14 -28.83 -19.78
C PRO A 456 17.48 -29.33 -18.38
N ASP A 457 17.69 -28.40 -17.41
CA ASP A 457 18.23 -28.69 -16.08
C ASP A 457 17.46 -28.13 -14.88
N PRO A 458 16.10 -27.95 -14.92
CA PRO A 458 15.39 -27.29 -13.85
C PRO A 458 15.42 -28.07 -12.53
N ALA A 459 15.32 -29.39 -12.58
CA ALA A 459 15.33 -30.24 -11.39
C ALA A 459 16.71 -30.23 -10.69
N GLU A 460 17.79 -30.20 -11.45
CA GLU A 460 19.17 -30.13 -10.93
C GLU A 460 19.39 -28.80 -10.21
N ARG A 461 19.04 -27.67 -10.86
CA ARG A 461 19.16 -26.32 -10.30
C ARG A 461 18.32 -26.14 -9.06
N PHE A 462 17.09 -26.63 -9.07
CA PHE A 462 16.24 -26.59 -7.86
C PHE A 462 16.83 -27.46 -6.73
N GLY A 463 17.43 -28.62 -7.07
CA GLY A 463 18.16 -29.48 -6.12
C GLY A 463 19.35 -28.77 -5.47
N GLU A 464 20.10 -27.96 -6.22
CA GLU A 464 21.17 -27.10 -5.69
C GLU A 464 20.67 -26.09 -4.67
N LEU A 465 19.59 -25.39 -4.98
CA LEU A 465 18.97 -24.41 -4.07
C LEU A 465 18.47 -25.08 -2.77
N ARG A 466 17.86 -26.26 -2.88
CA ARG A 466 17.44 -27.03 -1.70
C ARG A 466 18.62 -27.43 -0.82
N ARG A 467 19.76 -27.85 -1.41
CA ARG A 467 20.98 -28.18 -0.64
C ARG A 467 21.54 -26.94 0.06
N GLN A 468 21.60 -25.80 -0.61
CA GLN A 468 22.06 -24.55 0.02
C GLN A 468 21.13 -24.13 1.17
N ALA A 469 19.82 -24.13 0.96
CA ALA A 469 18.84 -23.76 1.97
C ALA A 469 18.87 -24.71 3.20
N ALA A 470 19.21 -25.98 3.00
CA ALA A 470 19.35 -26.96 4.09
C ALA A 470 20.52 -26.63 5.05
N THR A 471 21.49 -25.81 4.63
CA THR A 471 22.64 -25.40 5.46
C THR A 471 22.32 -24.19 6.36
N TRP A 472 21.18 -23.54 6.21
CA TRP A 472 20.84 -22.39 7.04
C TRP A 472 20.56 -22.80 8.48
N PRO A 473 21.13 -22.07 9.46
CA PRO A 473 21.03 -22.45 10.87
C PRO A 473 19.60 -22.34 11.39
N ASP A 474 18.81 -21.41 10.84
CA ASP A 474 17.44 -21.17 11.19
C ASP A 474 16.48 -21.57 10.07
N ALA A 475 15.22 -21.82 10.40
CA ALA A 475 14.16 -22.05 9.42
C ALA A 475 13.76 -20.79 8.63
N THR A 476 14.42 -19.65 8.87
CA THR A 476 14.19 -18.37 8.20
C THR A 476 15.19 -18.12 7.08
N VAL A 477 14.76 -17.40 6.06
CA VAL A 477 15.59 -17.02 4.91
C VAL A 477 16.59 -15.93 5.34
N PRO A 478 17.90 -16.13 5.15
CA PRO A 478 18.88 -15.07 5.35
C PRO A 478 18.87 -14.09 4.17
N TRP A 479 19.00 -12.80 4.48
CA TRP A 479 19.00 -11.72 3.50
C TRP A 479 20.39 -11.10 3.38
N ARG A 480 20.82 -10.81 2.15
CA ARG A 480 21.94 -9.91 1.94
C ARG A 480 21.43 -8.49 1.92
N VAL A 481 21.88 -7.68 2.87
CA VAL A 481 21.57 -6.25 2.94
C VAL A 481 22.53 -5.55 1.97
N GLY A 482 22.02 -5.03 0.87
CA GLY A 482 22.81 -4.20 -0.02
C GLY A 482 23.26 -2.91 0.68
N PRO A 483 24.42 -2.35 0.35
CA PRO A 483 24.98 -1.16 1.01
C PRO A 483 24.08 0.09 0.92
N ASP A 484 23.09 0.10 0.03
CA ASP A 484 22.16 1.23 -0.20
C ASP A 484 20.74 1.03 0.36
N ALA A 485 20.44 -0.09 1.00
CA ALA A 485 19.10 -0.34 1.57
C ALA A 485 18.85 0.45 2.87
N LEU A 486 19.88 1.11 3.40
CA LEU A 486 19.85 1.92 4.64
C LEU A 486 20.16 3.41 4.41
N ARG A 487 20.27 3.87 3.16
CA ARG A 487 20.49 5.30 2.84
C ARG A 487 19.29 5.94 2.19
#